data_0572e50a27929632c704070cc45ae7bf
#
_entry.id   0572e50a27929632c704070cc45ae7bf
#
_cell.length_a   1.000
_cell.length_b   1.000
_cell.length_c   1.000
_cell.angle_alpha   90.00
_cell.angle_beta   90.00
_cell.angle_gamma   90.00
#
_symmetry.space_group_name_H-M   'P 1'
#
loop_
_entity.id
_entity.type
_entity.pdbx_description
1 polymer ?
#
loop_
_entity_poly.entity_id
_entity_poly.type
_entity_poly.pdbx_seq_one_letter_code
_entity_poly.pdbx_strand_id
1 'polypeptide(L)'
;MRIQYEGLALPVTKRFIDALIKAIEPHREPLAEFVCVNFREPKYSAEDGGYHPVEILLTGTSGRYDICYITDFCYAGIGDCAELVKSLDFEFIAGTFQDMTGYYPIEVAREIYPIWEDNFLTYWLDMAVFEVEVI
;
A
#
# COMPACT_ATOMS: atom_id res chain seq x y z
N MET A 1 5.16 16.98 7.46
CA MET A 1 4.11 15.95 7.43
C MET A 1 4.42 14.86 8.44
N ARG A 2 3.40 14.34 9.09
CA ARG A 2 3.53 13.28 10.09
C ARG A 2 2.52 12.18 9.80
N ILE A 3 2.97 10.93 9.82
CA ILE A 3 2.12 9.75 9.65
C ILE A 3 2.20 8.92 10.93
N GLN A 4 1.04 8.65 11.55
CA GLN A 4 0.97 7.81 12.74
C GLN A 4 1.20 6.35 12.35
N TYR A 5 2.18 5.69 12.97
CA TYR A 5 2.48 4.28 12.70
C TYR A 5 2.75 3.45 13.96
N GLU A 6 3.16 4.09 15.05
CA GLU A 6 3.42 3.38 16.31
C GLU A 6 2.12 2.93 16.95
N GLY A 7 2.10 1.72 17.49
CA GLY A 7 0.92 1.18 18.16
C GLY A 7 -0.21 0.72 17.26
N LEU A 8 0.00 0.65 15.95
CA LEU A 8 -0.99 0.11 15.02
C LEU A 8 -1.12 -1.42 15.21
N ALA A 9 -2.21 -1.98 14.70
CA ALA A 9 -2.46 -3.42 14.78
C ALA A 9 -1.39 -4.25 14.06
N LEU A 10 -0.76 -3.69 13.02
CA LEU A 10 0.34 -4.33 12.28
C LEU A 10 1.65 -3.56 12.52
N PRO A 11 2.80 -4.25 12.46
CA PRO A 11 4.10 -3.65 12.79
C PRO A 11 4.68 -2.84 11.62
N VAL A 12 4.02 -1.74 11.27
CA VAL A 12 4.50 -0.80 10.25
C VAL A 12 5.82 -0.20 10.71
N THR A 13 6.85 -0.22 9.86
CA THR A 13 8.18 0.25 10.25
C THR A 13 8.39 1.74 9.99
N LYS A 14 9.30 2.32 10.76
CA LYS A 14 9.75 3.70 10.54
C LYS A 14 10.35 3.88 9.14
N ARG A 15 11.08 2.89 8.64
CA ARG A 15 11.67 2.91 7.29
C ARG A 15 10.61 3.10 6.21
N PHE A 16 9.49 2.38 6.33
CA PHE A 16 8.35 2.51 5.41
C PHE A 16 7.74 3.91 5.48
N ILE A 17 7.52 4.41 6.68
CA ILE A 17 6.93 5.73 6.90
C ILE A 17 7.84 6.85 6.38
N ASP A 18 9.14 6.78 6.67
CA ASP A 18 10.11 7.77 6.18
C ASP A 18 10.15 7.81 4.66
N ALA A 19 10.10 6.65 4.02
CA ALA A 19 10.06 6.56 2.55
C ALA A 19 8.78 7.18 1.98
N LEU A 20 7.63 6.91 2.61
CA LEU A 20 6.36 7.51 2.21
C LEU A 20 6.38 9.03 2.32
N ILE A 21 6.84 9.55 3.44
CA ILE A 21 6.92 11.00 3.67
C ILE A 21 7.81 11.65 2.60
N LYS A 22 8.96 11.06 2.31
CA LYS A 22 9.88 11.57 1.30
C LYS A 22 9.24 11.59 -0.09
N ALA A 23 8.43 10.59 -0.42
CA ALA A 23 7.75 10.53 -1.71
C ALA A 23 6.58 11.50 -1.81
N ILE A 24 5.86 11.73 -0.71
CA ILE A 24 4.62 12.49 -0.70
C ILE A 24 4.84 14.00 -0.58
N GLU A 25 5.73 14.44 0.31
CA GLU A 25 5.87 15.86 0.67
C GLU A 25 6.03 16.81 -0.54
N PRO A 26 6.83 16.48 -1.58
CA PRO A 26 6.98 17.38 -2.72
C PRO A 26 5.71 17.59 -3.55
N HIS A 27 4.72 16.73 -3.42
CA HIS A 27 3.58 16.65 -4.34
C HIS A 27 2.21 16.88 -3.69
N ARG A 28 2.13 16.91 -2.36
CA ARG A 28 0.83 17.03 -1.68
C ARG A 28 0.42 18.48 -1.48
N GLU A 29 -0.90 18.71 -1.42
CA GLU A 29 -1.47 19.95 -0.90
C GLU A 29 -1.22 20.04 0.62
N PRO A 30 -0.72 21.15 1.17
CA PRO A 30 -0.37 21.24 2.59
C PRO A 30 -1.48 20.90 3.59
N LEU A 31 -2.74 21.19 3.21
CA LEU A 31 -3.92 20.96 4.06
C LEU A 31 -4.84 19.87 3.53
N ALA A 32 -4.37 19.01 2.63
CA ALA A 32 -5.18 17.93 2.08
C ALA A 32 -5.65 16.98 3.18
N GLU A 33 -6.94 16.64 3.17
CA GLU A 33 -7.52 15.66 4.10
C GLU A 33 -7.23 14.22 3.69
N PHE A 34 -7.01 14.00 2.41
CA PHE A 34 -6.71 12.69 1.83
C PHE A 34 -5.45 12.77 1.00
N VAL A 35 -4.59 11.77 1.14
CA VAL A 35 -3.42 11.60 0.29
C VAL A 35 -3.41 10.15 -0.19
N CYS A 36 -3.52 9.97 -1.49
CA CYS A 36 -3.48 8.65 -2.11
C CYS A 36 -2.17 8.50 -2.86
N VAL A 37 -1.47 7.40 -2.62
CA VAL A 37 -0.20 7.09 -3.29
C VAL A 37 -0.37 5.80 -4.05
N ASN A 38 -0.14 5.85 -5.37
CA ASN A 38 -0.20 4.69 -6.23
C ASN A 38 1.20 4.30 -6.69
N PHE A 39 1.51 3.02 -6.57
CA PHE A 39 2.77 2.42 -7.01
C PHE A 39 2.45 1.45 -8.13
N ARG A 40 3.04 1.66 -9.31
CA ARG A 40 2.75 0.82 -10.46
C ARG A 40 4.01 0.53 -11.26
N GLU A 41 4.24 -0.75 -11.57
CA GLU A 41 5.18 -1.17 -12.58
C GLU A 41 4.48 -1.10 -13.94
N PRO A 42 4.92 -0.25 -14.88
CA PRO A 42 4.22 -0.06 -16.16
C PRO A 42 4.11 -1.33 -17.01
N LYS A 43 5.02 -2.29 -16.81
CA LYS A 43 5.05 -3.54 -17.57
C LYS A 43 4.24 -4.67 -16.96
N TYR A 44 3.64 -4.45 -15.78
CA TYR A 44 2.83 -5.50 -15.14
C TYR A 44 1.59 -5.79 -15.98
N SER A 45 1.40 -7.06 -16.32
CA SER A 45 0.26 -7.52 -17.11
C SER A 45 -0.22 -8.89 -16.64
N ALA A 46 -1.44 -9.25 -17.04
CA ALA A 46 -1.99 -10.57 -16.74
C ALA A 46 -1.21 -11.69 -17.44
N GLU A 47 -0.61 -11.39 -18.60
CA GLU A 47 0.14 -12.38 -19.41
C GLU A 47 1.56 -12.60 -18.89
N ASP A 48 2.28 -11.50 -18.64
CA ASP A 48 3.71 -11.55 -18.34
C ASP A 48 4.01 -11.51 -16.83
N GLY A 49 3.00 -11.17 -16.01
CA GLY A 49 3.20 -10.94 -14.59
C GLY A 49 3.99 -9.68 -14.32
N GLY A 50 4.68 -9.66 -13.20
CA GLY A 50 5.47 -8.53 -12.76
C GLY A 50 5.22 -8.21 -11.29
N TYR A 51 5.56 -6.98 -10.90
CA TYR A 51 5.38 -6.52 -9.52
C TYR A 51 3.98 -5.94 -9.35
N HIS A 52 3.27 -6.38 -8.31
CA HIS A 52 1.89 -5.99 -8.06
C HIS A 52 1.76 -4.49 -7.80
N PRO A 53 0.74 -3.83 -8.38
CA PRO A 53 0.41 -2.45 -8.02
C PRO A 53 0.03 -2.35 -6.55
N VAL A 54 0.38 -1.22 -5.93
CA VAL A 54 0.04 -0.94 -4.53
C VAL A 54 -0.59 0.43 -4.43
N GLU A 55 -1.66 0.54 -3.65
CA GLU A 55 -2.31 1.81 -3.33
C GLU A 55 -2.34 2.02 -1.84
N ILE A 56 -1.93 3.19 -1.39
CA ILE A 56 -1.93 3.57 0.02
C ILE A 56 -2.77 4.84 0.16
N LEU A 57 -3.77 4.80 1.03
CA LEU A 57 -4.57 5.97 1.37
C LEU A 57 -4.27 6.43 2.79
N LEU A 58 -3.93 7.71 2.91
CA LEU A 58 -3.76 8.41 4.16
C LEU A 58 -4.90 9.38 4.36
N THR A 59 -5.38 9.50 5.59
CA THR A 59 -6.42 10.46 5.96
C THR A 59 -5.97 11.26 7.17
N GLY A 60 -6.29 12.55 7.19
CA GLY A 60 -5.89 13.36 8.31
C GLY A 60 -6.20 14.83 8.15
N THR A 61 -5.62 15.64 9.02
CA THR A 61 -5.80 17.10 9.03
C THR A 61 -4.50 17.77 9.47
N SER A 62 -4.26 18.98 8.94
CA SER A 62 -3.18 19.85 9.38
C SER A 62 -1.79 19.19 9.34
N GLY A 63 -1.55 18.33 8.33
CA GLY A 63 -0.27 17.66 8.17
C GLY A 63 -0.05 16.42 9.03
N ARG A 64 -1.08 15.96 9.75
CA ARG A 64 -1.07 14.73 10.56
C ARG A 64 -2.01 13.72 9.94
N TYR A 65 -1.48 12.54 9.61
CA TYR A 65 -2.20 11.54 8.86
C TYR A 65 -2.19 10.18 9.56
N ASP A 66 -3.31 9.46 9.37
CA ASP A 66 -3.42 8.04 9.70
C ASP A 66 -3.42 7.23 8.42
N ILE A 67 -2.91 6.01 8.48
CA ILE A 67 -3.01 5.08 7.37
C ILE A 67 -4.42 4.52 7.36
N CYS A 68 -5.17 4.81 6.30
CA CYS A 68 -6.49 4.22 6.10
C CYS A 68 -6.34 2.77 5.63
N TYR A 69 -5.64 2.57 4.51
CA TYR A 69 -5.39 1.23 3.99
C TYR A 69 -4.09 1.17 3.18
N ILE A 70 -3.58 -0.05 3.05
CA ILE A 70 -2.53 -0.44 2.12
C ILE A 70 -3.07 -1.63 1.34
N THR A 71 -3.19 -1.50 0.02
CA THR A 71 -3.76 -2.53 -0.84
C THR A 71 -2.78 -2.93 -1.93
N ASP A 72 -2.54 -4.23 -2.02
CA ASP A 72 -1.74 -4.89 -3.06
C ASP A 72 -2.71 -5.54 -4.03
N PHE A 73 -2.54 -5.29 -5.34
CA PHE A 73 -3.42 -5.80 -6.39
C PHE A 73 -2.71 -6.85 -7.23
N CYS A 74 -3.48 -7.79 -7.78
CA CYS A 74 -2.99 -8.73 -8.77
C CYS A 74 -4.06 -9.00 -9.81
N TYR A 75 -3.65 -9.54 -10.96
CA TYR A 75 -4.62 -10.04 -11.93
C TYR A 75 -5.14 -11.40 -11.50
N ALA A 76 -6.46 -11.60 -11.64
CA ALA A 76 -7.12 -12.88 -11.46
C ALA A 76 -7.99 -13.16 -12.69
N GLY A 77 -8.16 -14.44 -13.05
CA GLY A 77 -8.88 -14.85 -14.24
C GLY A 77 -7.93 -15.27 -15.37
N ILE A 78 -8.51 -15.65 -16.50
CA ILE A 78 -7.77 -16.20 -17.65
C ILE A 78 -8.07 -15.37 -18.91
N GLY A 79 -7.03 -15.04 -19.68
CA GLY A 79 -7.13 -14.39 -20.98
C GLY A 79 -7.86 -13.04 -20.89
N ASP A 80 -8.85 -12.83 -21.75
CA ASP A 80 -9.62 -11.59 -21.80
C ASP A 80 -10.52 -11.39 -20.58
N CYS A 81 -10.69 -12.41 -19.74
CA CYS A 81 -11.47 -12.34 -18.51
C CYS A 81 -10.61 -11.97 -17.28
N ALA A 82 -9.30 -11.73 -17.46
CA ALA A 82 -8.45 -11.34 -16.35
C ALA A 82 -8.79 -9.94 -15.84
N GLU A 83 -8.94 -9.81 -14.53
CA GLU A 83 -9.29 -8.56 -13.87
C GLU A 83 -8.28 -8.25 -12.76
N LEU A 84 -8.01 -6.96 -12.55
CA LEU A 84 -7.20 -6.51 -11.42
C LEU A 84 -8.05 -6.56 -10.16
N VAL A 85 -7.64 -7.36 -9.19
CA VAL A 85 -8.35 -7.57 -7.93
C VAL A 85 -7.42 -7.35 -6.75
N LYS A 86 -8.00 -7.18 -5.56
CA LYS A 86 -7.22 -7.06 -4.32
C LYS A 86 -6.58 -8.42 -3.99
N SER A 87 -5.25 -8.44 -3.93
CA SER A 87 -4.49 -9.62 -3.51
C SER A 87 -4.35 -9.65 -1.99
N LEU A 88 -3.89 -8.54 -1.41
CA LEU A 88 -3.80 -8.32 0.04
C LEU A 88 -4.33 -6.91 0.31
N ASP A 89 -5.20 -6.77 1.31
CA ASP A 89 -5.77 -5.47 1.67
C ASP A 89 -5.72 -5.31 3.19
N PHE A 90 -4.85 -4.41 3.64
CA PHE A 90 -4.67 -4.10 5.05
C PHE A 90 -5.44 -2.81 5.36
N GLU A 91 -6.61 -2.94 5.99
CA GLU A 91 -7.50 -1.84 6.33
C GLU A 91 -7.31 -1.45 7.79
N PHE A 92 -6.48 -0.46 8.04
CA PHE A 92 -6.10 -0.08 9.41
C PHE A 92 -7.24 0.59 10.18
N ILE A 93 -8.00 1.47 9.52
CA ILE A 93 -9.13 2.16 10.18
C ILE A 93 -10.30 1.20 10.38
N ALA A 94 -10.63 0.42 9.36
CA ALA A 94 -11.71 -0.57 9.46
C ALA A 94 -11.34 -1.76 10.37
N GLY A 95 -10.06 -2.02 10.57
CA GLY A 95 -9.60 -3.14 11.39
C GLY A 95 -9.76 -4.50 10.72
N THR A 96 -9.67 -4.54 9.39
CA THR A 96 -9.88 -5.75 8.59
C THR A 96 -8.68 -6.06 7.72
N PHE A 97 -8.56 -7.33 7.34
CA PHE A 97 -7.60 -7.84 6.37
C PHE A 97 -8.34 -8.69 5.35
N GLN A 98 -8.04 -8.50 4.09
CA GLN A 98 -8.57 -9.31 3.01
C GLN A 98 -7.44 -9.95 2.22
N ASP A 99 -7.58 -11.23 1.92
CA ASP A 99 -6.77 -11.92 0.92
C ASP A 99 -7.68 -12.61 -0.10
N MET A 100 -7.13 -13.46 -0.95
CA MET A 100 -7.91 -14.15 -1.99
C MET A 100 -8.90 -15.17 -1.42
N THR A 101 -8.80 -15.52 -0.14
CA THR A 101 -9.67 -16.49 0.53
C THR A 101 -10.80 -15.87 1.32
N GLY A 102 -10.77 -14.58 1.62
CA GLY A 102 -11.85 -13.90 2.34
C GLY A 102 -11.39 -12.74 3.20
N TYR A 103 -12.27 -12.38 4.14
CA TYR A 103 -12.07 -11.26 5.07
C TYR A 103 -11.81 -11.79 6.48
N TYR A 104 -10.93 -11.09 7.19
CA TYR A 104 -10.50 -11.46 8.53
C TYR A 104 -10.29 -10.20 9.38
N PRO A 105 -10.25 -10.32 10.72
CA PRO A 105 -9.70 -9.23 11.56
C PRO A 105 -8.27 -8.93 11.16
N ILE A 106 -7.86 -7.66 11.23
CA ILE A 106 -6.53 -7.23 10.75
C ILE A 106 -5.38 -7.96 11.47
N GLU A 107 -5.58 -8.37 12.72
CA GLU A 107 -4.56 -9.09 13.50
C GLU A 107 -4.14 -10.42 12.88
N VAL A 108 -4.99 -11.01 12.02
CA VAL A 108 -4.64 -12.22 11.26
C VAL A 108 -3.45 -11.97 10.33
N ALA A 109 -3.25 -10.74 9.88
CA ALA A 109 -2.16 -10.37 8.99
C ALA A 109 -0.83 -10.08 9.71
N ARG A 110 -0.77 -10.22 11.02
CA ARG A 110 0.40 -9.82 11.82
C ARG A 110 1.70 -10.52 11.41
N GLU A 111 1.63 -11.75 10.95
CA GLU A 111 2.81 -12.49 10.49
C GLU A 111 3.15 -12.20 9.01
N ILE A 112 2.16 -12.02 8.17
CA ILE A 112 2.40 -11.78 6.73
C ILE A 112 2.81 -10.34 6.44
N TYR A 113 2.34 -9.37 7.21
CA TYR A 113 2.61 -7.97 6.94
C TYR A 113 4.11 -7.62 6.92
N PRO A 114 4.93 -8.04 7.90
CA PRO A 114 6.37 -7.73 7.87
C PRO A 114 7.07 -8.28 6.63
N ILE A 115 6.67 -9.45 6.16
CA ILE A 115 7.22 -10.07 4.96
C ILE A 115 6.82 -9.23 3.74
N TRP A 116 5.55 -8.86 3.66
CA TRP A 116 5.04 -8.02 2.58
C TRP A 116 5.76 -6.67 2.53
N GLU A 117 5.87 -6.00 3.67
CA GLU A 117 6.49 -4.67 3.75
C GLU A 117 7.96 -4.72 3.33
N ASP A 118 8.71 -5.71 3.81
CA ASP A 118 10.13 -5.86 3.47
C ASP A 118 10.32 -6.08 1.97
N ASN A 119 9.51 -6.94 1.37
CA ASN A 119 9.54 -7.19 -0.07
C ASN A 119 9.16 -5.93 -0.85
N PHE A 120 8.09 -5.24 -0.44
CA PHE A 120 7.64 -4.02 -1.09
C PHE A 120 8.72 -2.93 -1.08
N LEU A 121 9.37 -2.72 0.06
CA LEU A 121 10.45 -1.74 0.17
C LEU A 121 11.66 -2.10 -0.68
N THR A 122 11.97 -3.39 -0.80
CA THR A 122 13.03 -3.86 -1.70
C THR A 122 12.70 -3.53 -3.15
N TYR A 123 11.48 -3.82 -3.60
CA TYR A 123 11.06 -3.52 -4.96
C TYR A 123 11.04 -2.03 -5.24
N TRP A 124 10.57 -1.24 -4.30
CA TRP A 124 10.45 0.21 -4.44
C TRP A 124 11.79 0.92 -4.32
N LEU A 125 12.51 0.72 -3.23
CA LEU A 125 13.69 1.52 -2.89
C LEU A 125 14.98 0.97 -3.48
N ASP A 126 15.15 -0.35 -3.48
CA ASP A 126 16.40 -0.97 -3.94
C ASP A 126 16.37 -1.27 -5.43
N MET A 127 15.26 -1.75 -5.95
CA MET A 127 15.10 -2.14 -7.36
C MET A 127 14.47 -1.05 -8.22
N ALA A 128 13.79 -0.08 -7.62
CA ALA A 128 13.16 1.06 -8.30
C ALA A 128 12.21 0.64 -9.44
N VAL A 129 11.37 -0.39 -9.20
CA VAL A 129 10.50 -0.93 -10.25
C VAL A 129 9.23 -0.11 -10.45
N PHE A 130 8.85 0.75 -9.48
CA PHE A 130 7.56 1.43 -9.50
C PHE A 130 7.65 2.86 -10.03
N GLU A 131 6.65 3.25 -10.83
CA GLU A 131 6.27 4.63 -10.99
C GLU A 131 5.36 4.99 -9.82
N VAL A 132 5.63 6.12 -9.16
CA VAL A 132 4.89 6.56 -7.97
C VAL A 132 4.10 7.81 -8.31
N GLU A 133 2.78 7.76 -8.08
CA GLU A 133 1.87 8.88 -8.29
C GLU A 133 1.22 9.26 -6.98
N VAL A 134 1.26 10.54 -6.63
CA VAL A 134 0.63 11.11 -5.44
C VAL A 134 -0.58 11.93 -5.88
N ILE A 135 -1.73 11.60 -5.34
CA ILE A 135 -3.00 12.24 -5.70
C ILE A 135 -3.57 13.02 -4.52
#